data_0e61554943b5f5aa62b087775cc15325
#
_entry.id   0e61554943b5f5aa62b087775cc15325
#
_cell.length_a   1.000
_cell.length_b   1.000
_cell.length_c   1.000
_cell.angle_alpha   90.00
_cell.angle_beta   90.00
_cell.angle_gamma   90.00
#
_symmetry.space_group_name_H-M   'P 1'
#
loop_
_entity.id
_entity.type
_entity.pdbx_description
1 polymer ?
#
loop_
_entity_poly.entity_id
_entity_poly.type
_entity_poly.pdbx_seq_one_letter_code
_entity_poly.pdbx_strand_id
1 'polypeptide(L)'
;MASREVIQVDSSDFGHLRNALEDALFRDGPAVFPTKAPKRGAFSEQIPTDAALIIESSGSTSRPKRIWHRVSSLLHAADQSNDSLGPPGVWWNVLPAHYIAGLMVLVRALQSNSTVIASLSTPTLQTELVRFDNAASSDSPNSPRYVSLVPKQLEDLVDAAERDSTVNTALQRFSRILVGGQLVPNALLERAHELGLTVTKTYGSAETAGGCVWDGKPLRETVVDIHQGRVAVAGPMLAGGYLSDPERTAASFHTWGGTRWFLSDDCGELVDRR
;
A
#
# COMPACT_ATOMS: atom_id res chain seq x y z
N MET A 1 15.54 27.32 3.76
CA MET A 1 15.20 26.57 2.54
C MET A 1 13.69 26.59 2.38
N ALA A 2 13.16 26.60 1.16
CA ALA A 2 11.71 26.50 0.95
C ALA A 2 11.25 25.13 1.50
N SER A 3 10.07 25.10 2.15
CA SER A 3 9.45 23.90 2.71
C SER A 3 8.04 23.80 2.17
N ARG A 4 7.57 22.57 1.87
CA ARG A 4 6.19 22.35 1.48
C ARG A 4 5.30 22.40 2.73
N GLU A 5 4.11 22.94 2.58
CA GLU A 5 3.09 22.90 3.63
C GLU A 5 2.63 21.45 3.87
N VAL A 6 2.24 21.12 5.10
CA VAL A 6 1.71 19.81 5.48
C VAL A 6 0.32 19.97 6.06
N ILE A 7 -0.62 19.20 5.56
CA ILE A 7 -1.94 19.07 6.17
C ILE A 7 -2.09 17.71 6.84
N GLN A 8 -2.59 17.71 8.07
CA GLN A 8 -3.00 16.49 8.76
C GLN A 8 -4.46 16.19 8.40
N VAL A 9 -4.70 14.99 7.90
CA VAL A 9 -6.02 14.55 7.48
C VAL A 9 -6.46 13.36 8.31
N ASP A 10 -7.70 13.38 8.79
CA ASP A 10 -8.30 12.20 9.42
C ASP A 10 -8.37 11.05 8.40
N SER A 11 -7.68 9.97 8.71
CA SER A 11 -7.62 8.80 7.83
C SER A 11 -8.97 8.06 7.70
N SER A 12 -9.95 8.39 8.54
CA SER A 12 -11.32 7.89 8.46
C SER A 12 -12.22 8.76 7.56
N ASP A 13 -11.85 10.01 7.33
CA ASP A 13 -12.52 10.89 6.33
C ASP A 13 -11.95 10.60 4.93
N PHE A 14 -12.47 9.56 4.34
CA PHE A 14 -12.00 9.04 3.06
C PHE A 14 -12.13 10.06 1.91
N GLY A 15 -13.21 10.86 1.88
CA GLY A 15 -13.44 11.87 0.87
C GLY A 15 -12.42 13.00 0.94
N HIS A 16 -12.19 13.54 2.14
CA HIS A 16 -11.18 14.57 2.38
C HIS A 16 -9.77 14.05 2.09
N LEU A 17 -9.44 12.85 2.55
CA LEU A 17 -8.12 12.24 2.30
C LEU A 17 -7.84 12.05 0.80
N ARG A 18 -8.83 11.55 0.03
CA ARG A 18 -8.71 11.39 -1.42
C ARG A 18 -8.44 12.71 -2.12
N ASN A 19 -9.21 13.74 -1.80
CA ASN A 19 -9.04 15.07 -2.40
C ASN A 19 -7.68 15.70 -2.04
N ALA A 20 -7.27 15.59 -0.78
CA ALA A 20 -5.97 16.07 -0.33
C ALA A 20 -4.80 15.36 -1.05
N LEU A 21 -4.90 14.04 -1.24
CA LEU A 21 -3.91 13.28 -2.02
C LEU A 21 -3.89 13.69 -3.49
N GLU A 22 -5.06 13.90 -4.11
CA GLU A 22 -5.15 14.37 -5.49
C GLU A 22 -4.47 15.75 -5.66
N ASP A 23 -4.71 16.66 -4.74
CA ASP A 23 -4.07 17.98 -4.75
C ASP A 23 -2.54 17.87 -4.54
N ALA A 24 -2.10 17.04 -3.58
CA ALA A 24 -0.67 16.84 -3.30
C ALA A 24 0.09 16.21 -4.48
N LEU A 25 -0.55 15.28 -5.20
CA LEU A 25 0.08 14.51 -6.28
C LEU A 25 0.03 15.22 -7.63
N PHE A 26 -1.02 16.00 -7.93
CA PHE A 26 -1.29 16.49 -9.29
C PHE A 26 -1.48 18.01 -9.40
N ARG A 27 -1.57 18.75 -8.28
CA ARG A 27 -1.89 20.18 -8.27
C ARG A 27 -0.99 21.03 -7.37
N ASP A 28 0.19 20.51 -7.01
CA ASP A 28 1.14 21.18 -6.09
C ASP A 28 0.54 21.60 -4.74
N GLY A 29 -0.51 20.93 -4.29
CA GLY A 29 -1.12 21.13 -2.99
C GLY A 29 -0.20 20.74 -1.83
N PRO A 30 -0.60 20.96 -0.57
CA PRO A 30 0.17 20.58 0.61
C PRO A 30 0.48 19.08 0.65
N ALA A 31 1.60 18.70 1.27
CA ALA A 31 1.87 17.30 1.56
C ALA A 31 0.86 16.77 2.59
N VAL A 32 0.44 15.51 2.42
CA VAL A 32 -0.58 14.88 3.25
C VAL A 32 0.05 14.07 4.37
N PHE A 33 -0.44 14.25 5.58
CA PHE A 33 -0.14 13.39 6.71
C PHE A 33 -1.43 12.73 7.23
N PRO A 34 -1.77 11.52 6.78
CA PRO A 34 -2.96 10.81 7.25
C PRO A 34 -2.74 10.28 8.66
N THR A 35 -3.66 10.59 9.56
CA THR A 35 -3.58 10.21 10.98
C THR A 35 -4.95 9.88 11.54
N LYS A 36 -5.00 9.09 12.63
CA LYS A 36 -6.26 8.79 13.35
C LYS A 36 -6.80 9.98 14.16
N ALA A 37 -5.93 10.91 14.51
CA ALA A 37 -6.27 12.04 15.36
C ALA A 37 -5.49 13.27 14.87
N PRO A 38 -5.99 13.96 13.84
CA PRO A 38 -5.34 15.16 13.34
C PRO A 38 -5.31 16.25 14.43
N LYS A 39 -4.14 16.82 14.64
CA LYS A 39 -3.95 17.91 15.59
C LYS A 39 -4.27 19.25 14.92
N ARG A 40 -4.97 20.12 15.60
CA ARG A 40 -5.13 21.51 15.17
C ARG A 40 -3.80 22.26 15.36
N GLY A 41 -3.35 22.95 14.31
CA GLY A 41 -2.14 23.75 14.32
C GLY A 41 -1.22 23.41 13.15
N ALA A 42 -0.22 24.28 12.94
CA ALA A 42 0.75 24.05 11.89
C ALA A 42 1.64 22.83 12.20
N PHE A 43 1.97 22.08 11.16
CA PHE A 43 2.97 21.03 11.27
C PHE A 43 4.34 21.70 11.50
N SER A 44 5.01 21.34 12.60
CA SER A 44 6.20 22.07 13.08
C SER A 44 7.50 21.70 12.39
N GLU A 45 7.50 20.60 11.63
CA GLU A 45 8.71 20.09 10.98
C GLU A 45 8.81 20.62 9.54
N GLN A 46 10.01 20.98 9.12
CA GLN A 46 10.27 21.34 7.72
C GLN A 46 10.38 20.07 6.88
N ILE A 47 9.68 20.06 5.75
CA ILE A 47 9.73 18.95 4.80
C ILE A 47 10.27 19.43 3.45
N PRO A 48 10.90 18.55 2.66
CA PRO A 48 11.33 18.87 1.30
C PRO A 48 10.16 19.34 0.42
N THR A 49 10.43 20.23 -0.51
CA THR A 49 9.41 20.83 -1.40
C THR A 49 8.76 19.82 -2.34
N ASP A 50 9.44 18.69 -2.62
CA ASP A 50 8.95 17.59 -3.45
C ASP A 50 8.25 16.47 -2.65
N ALA A 51 8.12 16.62 -1.33
CA ALA A 51 7.38 15.67 -0.50
C ALA A 51 5.87 15.79 -0.73
N ALA A 52 5.19 14.67 -0.96
CA ALA A 52 3.73 14.61 -1.10
C ALA A 52 3.04 13.94 0.08
N LEU A 53 3.76 13.10 0.82
CA LEU A 53 3.18 12.25 1.84
C LEU A 53 4.14 12.07 3.01
N ILE A 54 3.58 12.04 4.21
CA ILE A 54 4.24 11.55 5.43
C ILE A 54 3.41 10.39 5.96
N ILE A 55 4.08 9.25 6.26
CA ILE A 55 3.45 8.07 6.88
C ILE A 55 4.14 7.76 8.20
N GLU A 56 3.36 7.49 9.23
CA GLU A 56 3.88 6.90 10.47
C GLU A 56 3.85 5.38 10.38
N SER A 57 4.99 4.75 10.67
CA SER A 57 5.06 3.31 10.87
C SER A 57 5.29 3.00 12.34
N SER A 58 4.61 1.94 12.83
CA SER A 58 4.87 1.39 14.17
C SER A 58 6.25 0.70 14.16
N GLY A 59 7.29 1.45 14.51
CA GLY A 59 8.60 0.84 14.76
C GLY A 59 8.58 0.04 16.06
N SER A 60 9.46 -0.96 16.17
CA SER A 60 9.75 -1.69 17.43
C SER A 60 10.32 -0.80 18.54
N THR A 61 10.56 0.47 18.28
CA THR A 61 11.07 1.49 19.20
C THR A 61 9.94 2.39 19.69
N SER A 62 10.08 2.99 20.86
CA SER A 62 9.06 3.79 21.57
C SER A 62 8.51 5.03 20.83
N ARG A 63 9.08 5.41 19.69
CA ARG A 63 8.61 6.54 18.86
C ARG A 63 8.28 6.05 17.45
N PRO A 64 7.08 6.37 16.90
CA PRO A 64 6.73 6.09 15.51
C PRO A 64 7.75 6.71 14.56
N LYS A 65 8.14 5.97 13.52
CA LYS A 65 8.98 6.47 12.44
C LYS A 65 8.09 7.25 11.47
N ARG A 66 8.48 8.48 11.11
CA ARG A 66 7.82 9.28 10.06
C ARG A 66 8.61 9.16 8.78
N ILE A 67 8.04 8.51 7.80
CA ILE A 67 8.63 8.28 6.49
C ILE A 67 7.99 9.27 5.53
N TRP A 68 8.81 9.99 4.76
CA TRP A 68 8.29 10.91 3.77
C TRP A 68 8.53 10.42 2.35
N HIS A 69 7.56 10.67 1.48
CA HIS A 69 7.59 10.26 0.07
C HIS A 69 7.49 11.46 -0.86
N ARG A 70 8.24 11.39 -1.95
CA ARG A 70 8.11 12.33 -3.08
C ARG A 70 6.85 12.03 -3.89
N VAL A 71 6.34 13.04 -4.57
CA VAL A 71 5.31 12.87 -5.60
C VAL A 71 5.74 11.78 -6.59
N SER A 72 6.96 11.90 -7.14
CA SER A 72 7.49 10.97 -8.14
C SER A 72 7.56 9.52 -7.63
N SER A 73 7.98 9.29 -6.38
CA SER A 73 8.10 7.92 -5.86
C SER A 73 6.76 7.25 -5.64
N LEU A 74 5.74 8.00 -5.20
CA LEU A 74 4.38 7.47 -5.05
C LEU A 74 3.73 7.15 -6.40
N LEU A 75 3.85 8.06 -7.37
CA LEU A 75 3.30 7.84 -8.70
C LEU A 75 3.98 6.67 -9.41
N HIS A 76 5.30 6.52 -9.25
CA HIS A 76 6.05 5.37 -9.78
C HIS A 76 5.59 4.04 -9.17
N ALA A 77 5.44 3.99 -7.84
CA ALA A 77 4.94 2.80 -7.16
C ALA A 77 3.52 2.41 -7.61
N ALA A 78 2.66 3.42 -7.82
CA ALA A 78 1.31 3.20 -8.34
C ALA A 78 1.33 2.70 -9.79
N ASP A 79 2.15 3.31 -10.66
CA ASP A 79 2.30 2.96 -12.06
C ASP A 79 2.75 1.51 -12.25
N GLN A 80 3.84 1.10 -11.58
CA GLN A 80 4.32 -0.29 -11.60
C GLN A 80 3.27 -1.31 -11.13
N SER A 81 2.52 -0.93 -10.08
CA SER A 81 1.45 -1.78 -9.56
C SER A 81 0.30 -1.89 -10.55
N ASN A 82 -0.12 -0.77 -11.15
CA ASN A 82 -1.22 -0.73 -12.11
C ASN A 82 -0.87 -1.49 -13.40
N ASP A 83 0.36 -1.39 -13.89
CA ASP A 83 0.85 -2.20 -15.02
C ASP A 83 0.71 -3.71 -14.75
N SER A 84 0.97 -4.13 -13.50
CA SER A 84 0.89 -5.54 -13.11
C SER A 84 -0.53 -6.02 -12.80
N LEU A 85 -1.44 -5.10 -12.44
CA LEU A 85 -2.84 -5.40 -12.17
C LEU A 85 -3.66 -5.53 -13.46
N GLY A 86 -3.40 -4.67 -14.44
CA GLY A 86 -4.17 -4.57 -15.67
C GLY A 86 -5.06 -3.31 -15.73
N PRO A 87 -6.24 -3.38 -16.38
CA PRO A 87 -7.04 -2.20 -16.63
C PRO A 87 -7.59 -1.53 -15.36
N PRO A 88 -7.93 -0.23 -15.43
CA PRO A 88 -8.64 0.45 -14.35
C PRO A 88 -9.90 -0.30 -13.90
N GLY A 89 -10.19 -0.26 -12.60
CA GLY A 89 -11.29 -1.03 -12.05
C GLY A 89 -11.89 -0.43 -10.78
N VAL A 90 -12.48 -1.29 -9.96
CA VAL A 90 -13.09 -0.90 -8.67
C VAL A 90 -12.27 -1.50 -7.54
N TRP A 91 -11.74 -0.62 -6.70
CA TRP A 91 -11.00 -1.01 -5.50
C TRP A 91 -11.90 -1.08 -4.28
N TRP A 92 -11.80 -2.16 -3.54
CA TRP A 92 -12.31 -2.23 -2.18
C TRP A 92 -11.21 -1.81 -1.20
N ASN A 93 -11.38 -0.68 -0.51
CA ASN A 93 -10.43 -0.23 0.48
C ASN A 93 -10.86 -0.62 1.90
N VAL A 94 -10.25 -1.67 2.42
CA VAL A 94 -10.50 -2.23 3.76
C VAL A 94 -9.35 -1.96 4.73
N LEU A 95 -8.20 -1.49 4.22
CA LEU A 95 -7.04 -1.20 5.05
C LEU A 95 -7.09 0.26 5.52
N PRO A 96 -6.71 0.52 6.79
CA PRO A 96 -6.65 1.88 7.28
C PRO A 96 -5.66 2.74 6.48
N ALA A 97 -6.10 3.90 6.01
CA ALA A 97 -5.33 4.75 5.13
C ALA A 97 -4.21 5.57 5.82
N HIS A 98 -4.06 5.47 7.14
CA HIS A 98 -2.87 5.97 7.84
C HIS A 98 -1.68 4.99 7.77
N TYR A 99 -1.86 3.79 7.20
CA TYR A 99 -0.79 2.87 6.82
C TYR A 99 -0.58 2.91 5.32
N ILE A 100 0.66 2.71 4.90
CA ILE A 100 1.04 2.79 3.48
C ILE A 100 0.21 1.84 2.59
N ALA A 101 -0.13 0.65 3.07
CA ALA A 101 -0.89 -0.34 2.29
C ALA A 101 -2.31 0.15 1.94
N GLY A 102 -3.03 0.75 2.91
CA GLY A 102 -4.35 1.33 2.67
C GLY A 102 -4.29 2.63 1.86
N LEU A 103 -3.27 3.46 2.11
CA LEU A 103 -3.08 4.69 1.35
C LEU A 103 -2.76 4.42 -0.12
N MET A 104 -1.91 3.44 -0.41
CA MET A 104 -1.55 3.11 -1.79
C MET A 104 -2.72 2.57 -2.63
N VAL A 105 -3.80 2.10 -2.02
CA VAL A 105 -5.06 1.84 -2.75
C VAL A 105 -5.58 3.13 -3.36
N LEU A 106 -5.58 4.24 -2.60
CA LEU A 106 -6.01 5.55 -3.10
C LEU A 106 -5.07 6.09 -4.19
N VAL A 107 -3.75 6.00 -3.97
CA VAL A 107 -2.76 6.50 -4.94
C VAL A 107 -2.85 5.73 -6.27
N ARG A 108 -2.96 4.39 -6.22
CA ARG A 108 -3.17 3.56 -7.43
C ARG A 108 -4.44 3.94 -8.17
N ALA A 109 -5.54 4.12 -7.43
CA ALA A 109 -6.82 4.48 -8.01
C ALA A 109 -6.81 5.87 -8.62
N LEU A 110 -6.19 6.86 -7.97
CA LEU A 110 -6.04 8.21 -8.51
C LEU A 110 -5.21 8.20 -9.80
N GLN A 111 -4.07 7.48 -9.79
CA GLN A 111 -3.17 7.36 -10.94
C GLN A 111 -3.84 6.68 -12.15
N SER A 112 -4.66 5.67 -11.93
CA SER A 112 -5.33 4.89 -13.00
C SER A 112 -6.75 5.35 -13.32
N ASN A 113 -7.25 6.40 -12.66
CA ASN A 113 -8.66 6.84 -12.73
C ASN A 113 -9.65 5.69 -12.38
N SER A 114 -9.29 4.88 -11.39
CA SER A 114 -10.13 3.80 -10.86
C SER A 114 -11.09 4.30 -9.78
N THR A 115 -12.19 3.60 -9.62
CA THR A 115 -13.14 3.85 -8.51
C THR A 115 -12.65 3.21 -7.21
N VAL A 116 -12.91 3.86 -6.07
CA VAL A 116 -12.64 3.28 -4.75
C VAL A 116 -13.92 3.30 -3.92
N ILE A 117 -14.27 2.13 -3.37
CA ILE A 117 -15.33 1.96 -2.40
C ILE A 117 -14.67 1.65 -1.05
N ALA A 118 -14.77 2.57 -0.11
CA ALA A 118 -14.23 2.39 1.22
C ALA A 118 -15.15 1.51 2.08
N SER A 119 -14.54 0.71 2.95
CA SER A 119 -15.27 0.01 4.00
C SER A 119 -15.88 1.01 4.99
N LEU A 120 -17.08 0.68 5.44
CA LEU A 120 -17.73 1.34 6.55
C LEU A 120 -17.41 0.57 7.84
N SER A 121 -17.66 1.18 8.99
CA SER A 121 -17.54 0.49 10.27
C SER A 121 -18.73 -0.46 10.46
N THR A 122 -18.72 -1.61 9.79
CA THR A 122 -19.71 -2.66 9.97
C THR A 122 -19.20 -3.78 10.87
N PRO A 123 -20.08 -4.68 11.36
CA PRO A 123 -19.68 -5.69 12.34
C PRO A 123 -18.66 -6.70 11.82
N THR A 124 -18.66 -7.02 10.51
CA THR A 124 -17.81 -8.07 9.96
C THR A 124 -17.28 -7.74 8.56
N LEU A 125 -16.11 -8.28 8.23
CA LEU A 125 -15.50 -8.14 6.92
C LEU A 125 -16.35 -8.79 5.81
N GLN A 126 -17.04 -9.89 6.11
CA GLN A 126 -17.95 -10.57 5.17
C GLN A 126 -19.14 -9.67 4.77
N THR A 127 -19.73 -8.97 5.74
CA THR A 127 -20.82 -8.02 5.46
C THR A 127 -20.34 -6.88 4.57
N GLU A 128 -19.13 -6.37 4.82
CA GLU A 128 -18.51 -5.35 3.98
C GLU A 128 -18.21 -5.84 2.56
N LEU A 129 -17.76 -7.10 2.42
CA LEU A 129 -17.53 -7.72 1.11
C LEU A 129 -18.81 -7.77 0.28
N VAL A 130 -19.91 -8.25 0.87
CA VAL A 130 -21.19 -8.34 0.16
C VAL A 130 -21.73 -6.96 -0.20
N ARG A 131 -21.57 -5.95 0.68
CA ARG A 131 -21.92 -4.57 0.39
C ARG A 131 -21.08 -4.01 -0.77
N PHE A 132 -19.77 -4.23 -0.75
CA PHE A 132 -18.85 -3.85 -1.84
C PHE A 132 -19.27 -4.52 -3.16
N ASP A 133 -19.50 -5.83 -3.14
CA ASP A 133 -19.87 -6.61 -4.33
C ASP A 133 -21.16 -6.09 -4.98
N ASN A 134 -22.18 -5.78 -4.17
CA ASN A 134 -23.43 -5.20 -4.65
C ASN A 134 -23.22 -3.81 -5.27
N ALA A 135 -22.47 -2.92 -4.60
CA ALA A 135 -22.21 -1.59 -5.11
C ALA A 135 -21.39 -1.64 -6.41
N ALA A 136 -20.31 -2.41 -6.44
CA ALA A 136 -19.49 -2.58 -7.64
C ALA A 136 -20.26 -3.21 -8.81
N SER A 137 -21.19 -4.12 -8.54
CA SER A 137 -22.06 -4.73 -9.56
C SER A 137 -23.07 -3.75 -10.13
N SER A 138 -23.59 -2.82 -9.32
CA SER A 138 -24.53 -1.80 -9.77
C SER A 138 -23.86 -0.71 -10.61
N ASP A 139 -22.73 -0.20 -10.12
CA ASP A 139 -22.09 0.99 -10.70
C ASP A 139 -21.14 0.65 -11.85
N SER A 140 -20.50 -0.53 -11.79
CA SER A 140 -19.46 -0.95 -12.75
C SER A 140 -19.43 -2.46 -12.94
N PRO A 141 -20.47 -3.08 -13.52
CA PRO A 141 -20.66 -4.54 -13.53
C PRO A 141 -19.56 -5.33 -14.22
N ASN A 142 -18.91 -4.74 -15.23
CA ASN A 142 -17.86 -5.39 -16.03
C ASN A 142 -16.45 -4.95 -15.67
N SER A 143 -16.29 -4.08 -14.68
CA SER A 143 -14.96 -3.59 -14.30
C SER A 143 -14.21 -4.61 -13.43
N PRO A 144 -12.89 -4.75 -13.61
CA PRO A 144 -12.06 -5.54 -12.71
C PRO A 144 -12.22 -5.07 -11.26
N ARG A 145 -12.10 -5.98 -10.33
CA ARG A 145 -12.17 -5.69 -8.89
C ARG A 145 -10.86 -6.02 -8.23
N TYR A 146 -10.42 -5.13 -7.35
CA TYR A 146 -9.16 -5.21 -6.66
C TYR A 146 -9.33 -4.98 -5.17
N VAL A 147 -8.53 -5.67 -4.37
CA VAL A 147 -8.44 -5.46 -2.92
C VAL A 147 -7.03 -5.70 -2.43
N SER A 148 -6.62 -4.97 -1.40
CA SER A 148 -5.40 -5.25 -0.63
C SER A 148 -5.80 -5.69 0.78
N LEU A 149 -5.24 -6.82 1.24
CA LEU A 149 -5.52 -7.44 2.53
C LEU A 149 -4.23 -7.72 3.31
N VAL A 150 -4.36 -7.84 4.62
CA VAL A 150 -3.36 -8.54 5.43
C VAL A 150 -3.72 -10.02 5.54
N PRO A 151 -2.77 -10.94 5.87
CA PRO A 151 -3.04 -12.38 5.92
C PRO A 151 -4.23 -12.77 6.78
N LYS A 152 -4.41 -12.12 7.94
CA LYS A 152 -5.55 -12.40 8.82
C LYS A 152 -6.89 -12.08 8.17
N GLN A 153 -6.98 -11.00 7.40
CA GLN A 153 -8.21 -10.65 6.66
C GLN A 153 -8.51 -11.67 5.55
N LEU A 154 -7.48 -12.15 4.84
CA LEU A 154 -7.65 -13.21 3.86
C LEU A 154 -8.13 -14.51 4.52
N GLU A 155 -7.55 -14.90 5.66
CA GLU A 155 -7.96 -16.07 6.42
C GLU A 155 -9.44 -15.99 6.83
N ASP A 156 -9.86 -14.87 7.42
CA ASP A 156 -11.25 -14.65 7.83
C ASP A 156 -12.23 -14.74 6.65
N LEU A 157 -11.84 -14.27 5.47
CA LEU A 157 -12.65 -14.33 4.26
C LEU A 157 -12.67 -15.74 3.66
N VAL A 158 -11.55 -16.45 3.65
CA VAL A 158 -11.46 -17.86 3.20
C VAL A 158 -12.29 -18.74 4.11
N ASP A 159 -12.16 -18.62 5.44
CA ASP A 159 -12.98 -19.34 6.43
C ASP A 159 -14.49 -19.12 6.22
N ALA A 160 -14.88 -17.91 5.84
CA ALA A 160 -16.27 -17.60 5.55
C ALA A 160 -16.72 -18.17 4.21
N ALA A 161 -15.88 -18.10 3.18
CA ALA A 161 -16.18 -18.59 1.83
C ALA A 161 -16.36 -20.11 1.78
N GLU A 162 -15.65 -20.86 2.61
CA GLU A 162 -15.83 -22.32 2.76
C GLU A 162 -17.20 -22.70 3.32
N ARG A 163 -17.86 -21.79 4.04
CA ARG A 163 -19.16 -22.00 4.69
C ARG A 163 -20.33 -21.31 4.00
N ASP A 164 -20.06 -20.28 3.20
CA ASP A 164 -21.08 -19.45 2.57
C ASP A 164 -20.72 -19.21 1.09
N SER A 165 -21.53 -19.80 0.21
CA SER A 165 -21.35 -19.68 -1.25
C SER A 165 -21.55 -18.25 -1.74
N THR A 166 -22.27 -17.38 -1.03
CA THR A 166 -22.44 -15.97 -1.38
C THR A 166 -21.11 -15.24 -1.19
N VAL A 167 -20.42 -15.50 -0.07
CA VAL A 167 -19.09 -14.94 0.20
C VAL A 167 -18.08 -15.44 -0.82
N ASN A 168 -18.10 -16.75 -1.12
CA ASN A 168 -17.20 -17.32 -2.15
C ASN A 168 -17.44 -16.69 -3.52
N THR A 169 -18.69 -16.58 -3.95
CA THR A 169 -19.04 -15.96 -5.23
C THR A 169 -18.56 -14.50 -5.30
N ALA A 170 -18.72 -13.72 -4.23
CA ALA A 170 -18.26 -12.35 -4.17
C ALA A 170 -16.71 -12.26 -4.26
N LEU A 171 -15.98 -13.17 -3.58
CA LEU A 171 -14.52 -13.22 -3.64
C LEU A 171 -14.01 -13.64 -5.03
N GLN A 172 -14.65 -14.58 -5.70
CA GLN A 172 -14.26 -15.02 -7.06
C GLN A 172 -14.39 -13.92 -8.11
N ARG A 173 -15.16 -12.86 -7.84
CA ARG A 173 -15.28 -11.70 -8.74
C ARG A 173 -14.07 -10.75 -8.67
N PHE A 174 -13.16 -10.92 -7.69
CA PHE A 174 -11.92 -10.14 -7.69
C PHE A 174 -10.97 -10.63 -8.77
N SER A 175 -10.59 -9.72 -9.65
CA SER A 175 -9.54 -9.97 -10.65
C SER A 175 -8.19 -10.17 -9.98
N ARG A 176 -7.97 -9.53 -8.81
CA ARG A 176 -6.76 -9.70 -8.02
C ARG A 176 -6.99 -9.36 -6.54
N ILE A 177 -6.51 -10.23 -5.66
CA ILE A 177 -6.44 -10.03 -4.21
C ILE A 177 -4.96 -9.92 -3.85
N LEU A 178 -4.51 -8.72 -3.47
CA LEU A 178 -3.14 -8.49 -3.01
C LEU A 178 -3.04 -8.78 -1.51
N VAL A 179 -2.08 -9.58 -1.09
CA VAL A 179 -1.90 -9.92 0.33
C VAL A 179 -0.45 -9.68 0.75
N GLY A 180 -0.26 -8.90 1.81
CA GLY A 180 1.08 -8.53 2.27
C GLY A 180 1.11 -7.96 3.69
N GLY A 181 2.26 -7.37 4.03
CA GLY A 181 2.50 -6.78 5.35
C GLY A 181 2.92 -7.77 6.44
N GLN A 182 2.75 -9.07 6.21
CA GLN A 182 3.18 -10.17 7.06
C GLN A 182 3.41 -11.42 6.21
N LEU A 183 4.03 -12.45 6.80
CA LEU A 183 4.17 -13.75 6.16
C LEU A 183 2.79 -14.37 5.87
N VAL A 184 2.57 -14.78 4.64
CA VAL A 184 1.34 -15.48 4.22
C VAL A 184 1.59 -16.98 4.30
N PRO A 185 0.87 -17.75 5.14
CA PRO A 185 1.03 -19.20 5.22
C PRO A 185 0.68 -19.89 3.89
N ASN A 186 1.48 -20.85 3.44
CA ASN A 186 1.22 -21.60 2.20
C ASN A 186 -0.13 -22.32 2.26
N ALA A 187 -0.50 -22.92 3.38
CA ALA A 187 -1.80 -23.58 3.56
C ALA A 187 -2.98 -22.63 3.31
N LEU A 188 -2.87 -21.33 3.69
CA LEU A 188 -3.90 -20.34 3.40
C LEU A 188 -4.00 -20.05 1.91
N LEU A 189 -2.86 -20.00 1.21
CA LEU A 189 -2.83 -19.80 -0.25
C LEU A 189 -3.43 -20.98 -0.99
N GLU A 190 -3.15 -22.21 -0.55
CA GLU A 190 -3.72 -23.45 -1.10
C GLU A 190 -5.24 -23.45 -0.97
N ARG A 191 -5.78 -23.17 0.24
CA ARG A 191 -7.23 -23.03 0.47
C ARG A 191 -7.88 -21.95 -0.40
N ALA A 192 -7.24 -20.77 -0.49
CA ALA A 192 -7.73 -19.70 -1.35
C ALA A 192 -7.75 -20.13 -2.83
N HIS A 193 -6.73 -20.86 -3.29
CA HIS A 193 -6.68 -21.38 -4.65
C HIS A 193 -7.76 -22.44 -4.92
N GLU A 194 -8.02 -23.35 -3.98
CA GLU A 194 -9.11 -24.35 -4.05
C GLU A 194 -10.48 -23.67 -4.19
N LEU A 195 -10.66 -22.51 -3.57
CA LEU A 195 -11.86 -21.67 -3.73
C LEU A 195 -11.89 -20.88 -5.06
N GLY A 196 -10.87 -21.00 -5.92
CA GLY A 196 -10.78 -20.31 -7.21
C GLY A 196 -10.38 -18.84 -7.09
N LEU A 197 -9.75 -18.41 -5.99
CA LEU A 197 -9.36 -17.01 -5.76
C LEU A 197 -8.02 -16.68 -6.43
N THR A 198 -7.93 -15.50 -7.03
CA THR A 198 -6.69 -14.99 -7.63
C THR A 198 -5.92 -14.14 -6.61
N VAL A 199 -5.09 -14.80 -5.80
CA VAL A 199 -4.28 -14.17 -4.75
C VAL A 199 -2.86 -13.92 -5.24
N THR A 200 -2.32 -12.73 -4.94
CA THR A 200 -0.92 -12.35 -5.18
C THR A 200 -0.27 -11.94 -3.87
N LYS A 201 0.83 -12.61 -3.52
CA LYS A 201 1.65 -12.21 -2.36
C LYS A 201 2.44 -10.96 -2.70
N THR A 202 2.45 -9.98 -1.80
CA THR A 202 3.23 -8.76 -1.98
C THR A 202 4.22 -8.58 -0.83
N TYR A 203 5.47 -8.25 -1.16
CA TYR A 203 6.49 -7.83 -0.22
C TYR A 203 6.85 -6.37 -0.45
N GLY A 204 7.01 -5.65 0.64
CA GLY A 204 7.41 -4.26 0.69
C GLY A 204 7.10 -3.65 2.05
N SER A 205 7.48 -2.41 2.22
CA SER A 205 7.36 -1.67 3.47
C SER A 205 6.85 -0.25 3.24
N ALA A 206 6.78 0.56 4.29
CA ALA A 206 6.49 1.98 4.14
C ALA A 206 7.60 2.70 3.35
N GLU A 207 8.84 2.25 3.48
CA GLU A 207 10.02 2.81 2.82
C GLU A 207 10.06 2.54 1.31
N THR A 208 9.31 1.53 0.83
CA THR A 208 9.19 1.17 -0.59
C THR A 208 7.84 1.55 -1.21
N ALA A 209 7.10 2.48 -0.57
CA ALA A 209 5.74 2.86 -0.97
C ALA A 209 4.79 1.65 -1.10
N GLY A 210 4.93 0.68 -0.19
CA GLY A 210 4.16 -0.57 -0.18
C GLY A 210 4.81 -1.70 -0.97
N GLY A 211 4.00 -2.65 -1.45
CA GLY A 211 4.48 -3.87 -2.10
C GLY A 211 5.13 -3.62 -3.46
N CYS A 212 6.42 -3.89 -3.55
CA CYS A 212 7.24 -3.74 -4.76
C CYS A 212 7.76 -5.07 -5.33
N VAL A 213 7.55 -6.19 -4.63
CA VAL A 213 7.83 -7.55 -5.11
C VAL A 213 6.54 -8.36 -5.01
N TRP A 214 6.09 -8.97 -6.11
CA TRP A 214 4.85 -9.73 -6.20
C TRP A 214 5.13 -11.18 -6.57
N ASP A 215 4.65 -12.11 -5.76
CA ASP A 215 4.91 -13.55 -5.90
C ASP A 215 6.39 -13.88 -6.09
N GLY A 216 7.26 -13.16 -5.37
CA GLY A 216 8.71 -13.29 -5.43
C GLY A 216 9.37 -12.63 -6.65
N LYS A 217 8.63 -11.90 -7.49
CA LYS A 217 9.16 -11.18 -8.65
C LYS A 217 9.13 -9.68 -8.39
N PRO A 218 10.26 -8.97 -8.52
CA PRO A 218 10.28 -7.52 -8.46
C PRO A 218 9.38 -6.91 -9.55
N LEU A 219 8.65 -5.85 -9.19
CA LEU A 219 7.93 -5.06 -10.17
C LEU A 219 8.91 -4.32 -11.09
N ARG A 220 8.42 -3.79 -12.22
CA ARG A 220 9.24 -3.03 -13.17
C ARG A 220 10.07 -1.96 -12.45
N GLU A 221 11.34 -1.83 -12.83
CA GLU A 221 12.30 -0.86 -12.25
C GLU A 221 12.61 -1.07 -10.76
N THR A 222 12.09 -2.12 -10.14
CA THR A 222 12.49 -2.57 -8.81
C THR A 222 13.65 -3.55 -8.94
N VAL A 223 14.72 -3.30 -8.20
CA VAL A 223 15.84 -4.24 -8.08
C VAL A 223 15.90 -4.73 -6.65
N VAL A 224 16.08 -6.03 -6.49
CA VAL A 224 16.24 -6.67 -5.17
C VAL A 224 17.59 -7.38 -5.14
N ASP A 225 18.31 -7.20 -4.04
CA ASP A 225 19.57 -7.87 -3.77
C ASP A 225 19.63 -8.31 -2.30
N ILE A 226 20.57 -9.17 -1.96
CA ILE A 226 20.84 -9.59 -0.58
C ILE A 226 22.19 -9.02 -0.16
N HIS A 227 22.16 -8.09 0.78
CA HIS A 227 23.35 -7.47 1.33
C HIS A 227 23.54 -7.90 2.80
N GLN A 228 24.61 -8.67 3.07
CA GLN A 228 24.92 -9.22 4.41
C GLN A 228 23.72 -10.00 5.02
N GLY A 229 23.02 -10.79 4.20
CA GLY A 229 21.85 -11.57 4.61
C GLY A 229 20.54 -10.81 4.72
N ARG A 230 20.54 -9.50 4.51
CA ARG A 230 19.38 -8.61 4.56
C ARG A 230 18.87 -8.27 3.16
N VAL A 231 17.56 -8.11 3.04
CA VAL A 231 16.95 -7.69 1.77
C VAL A 231 17.25 -6.23 1.49
N ALA A 232 17.88 -5.95 0.35
CA ALA A 232 18.13 -4.63 -0.17
C ALA A 232 17.23 -4.38 -1.38
N VAL A 233 16.58 -3.21 -1.42
CA VAL A 233 15.66 -2.83 -2.50
C VAL A 233 16.11 -1.51 -3.10
N ALA A 234 16.19 -1.45 -4.44
CA ALA A 234 16.42 -0.23 -5.18
C ALA A 234 15.29 0.03 -6.18
N GLY A 235 15.06 1.28 -6.47
CA GLY A 235 14.07 1.71 -7.46
C GLY A 235 13.55 3.12 -7.19
N PRO A 236 12.82 3.67 -8.16
CA PRO A 236 12.32 5.05 -8.08
C PRO A 236 11.21 5.24 -7.03
N MET A 237 10.56 4.13 -6.57
CA MET A 237 9.51 4.15 -5.57
C MET A 237 10.03 4.37 -4.13
N LEU A 238 11.34 4.37 -3.89
CA LEU A 238 11.90 4.52 -2.55
C LEU A 238 11.50 5.85 -1.90
N ALA A 239 11.16 5.79 -0.62
CA ALA A 239 10.92 6.95 0.23
C ALA A 239 12.12 7.91 0.22
N GLY A 240 11.89 9.18 0.49
CA GLY A 240 12.96 10.16 0.64
C GLY A 240 13.84 9.89 1.86
N GLY A 241 13.27 9.34 2.91
CA GLY A 241 13.94 9.00 4.15
C GLY A 241 13.00 9.13 5.35
N TYR A 242 13.59 9.17 6.53
CA TYR A 242 12.87 9.43 7.78
C TYR A 242 12.90 10.92 8.10
N LEU A 243 11.74 11.48 8.38
CA LEU A 243 11.59 12.90 8.66
C LEU A 243 12.24 13.22 9.99
N SER A 244 13.07 14.28 10.00
CA SER A 244 13.82 14.75 11.19
C SER A 244 14.73 13.69 11.84
N ASP A 245 15.10 12.63 11.10
CA ASP A 245 15.99 11.56 11.55
C ASP A 245 17.04 11.23 10.47
N PRO A 246 18.04 12.09 10.27
CA PRO A 246 19.08 11.89 9.25
C PRO A 246 19.97 10.67 9.56
N GLU A 247 20.21 10.36 10.84
CA GLU A 247 21.02 9.21 11.24
C GLU A 247 20.36 7.90 10.82
N ARG A 248 19.07 7.75 11.13
CA ARG A 248 18.30 6.59 10.69
C ARG A 248 18.20 6.54 9.17
N THR A 249 18.03 7.68 8.51
CA THR A 249 18.00 7.73 7.04
C THR A 249 19.31 7.19 6.47
N ALA A 250 20.46 7.63 6.99
CA ALA A 250 21.77 7.16 6.55
C ALA A 250 22.01 5.67 6.89
N ALA A 251 21.46 5.17 7.99
CA ALA A 251 21.56 3.77 8.39
C ALA A 251 20.68 2.81 7.56
N SER A 252 19.62 3.31 6.92
CA SER A 252 18.69 2.49 6.16
C SER A 252 18.77 2.71 4.64
N PHE A 253 19.16 3.91 4.20
CA PHE A 253 19.27 4.24 2.78
C PHE A 253 20.73 4.47 2.42
N HIS A 254 21.28 3.59 1.61
CA HIS A 254 22.69 3.60 1.20
C HIS A 254 22.82 3.90 -0.30
N THR A 255 23.99 4.38 -0.71
CA THR A 255 24.32 4.50 -2.13
C THR A 255 25.56 3.68 -2.42
N TRP A 256 25.41 2.65 -3.25
CA TRP A 256 26.52 1.87 -3.78
C TRP A 256 26.34 1.63 -5.27
N GLY A 257 27.44 1.64 -6.01
CA GLY A 257 27.41 1.54 -7.47
C GLY A 257 26.62 2.64 -8.17
N GLY A 258 26.51 3.84 -7.54
CA GLY A 258 25.70 4.95 -8.07
C GLY A 258 24.19 4.78 -7.89
N THR A 259 23.72 3.66 -7.32
CA THR A 259 22.31 3.36 -7.09
C THR A 259 21.97 3.54 -5.62
N ARG A 260 20.81 4.12 -5.34
CA ARG A 260 20.26 4.27 -3.99
C ARG A 260 19.46 3.05 -3.61
N TRP A 261 19.77 2.49 -2.44
CA TRP A 261 19.18 1.28 -1.88
C TRP A 261 18.54 1.54 -0.53
N PHE A 262 17.42 0.89 -0.29
CA PHE A 262 16.86 0.71 1.05
C PHE A 262 17.27 -0.68 1.56
N LEU A 263 17.97 -0.73 2.69
CA LEU A 263 18.35 -1.95 3.37
C LEU A 263 17.34 -2.24 4.48
N SER A 264 16.49 -3.24 4.26
CA SER A 264 15.46 -3.63 5.22
C SER A 264 16.05 -4.36 6.43
N ASP A 265 15.27 -4.53 7.50
CA ASP A 265 15.63 -5.41 8.62
C ASP A 265 15.26 -6.88 8.35
N ASP A 266 14.61 -7.17 7.23
CA ASP A 266 14.22 -8.52 6.84
C ASP A 266 15.41 -9.30 6.28
N CYS A 267 15.53 -10.56 6.69
CA CYS A 267 16.44 -11.52 6.07
C CYS A 267 15.78 -12.16 4.84
N GLY A 268 16.59 -12.51 3.85
CA GLY A 268 16.09 -13.12 2.62
C GLY A 268 17.16 -13.87 1.85
N GLU A 269 16.74 -14.56 0.80
CA GLU A 269 17.60 -15.20 -0.17
C GLU A 269 17.06 -14.99 -1.59
N LEU A 270 17.95 -14.92 -2.55
CA LEU A 270 17.59 -14.94 -3.97
C LEU A 270 17.54 -16.39 -4.43
N VAL A 271 16.36 -16.82 -4.87
CA VAL A 271 16.18 -18.17 -5.41
C VAL A 271 16.14 -18.05 -6.93
N ASP A 272 17.17 -18.59 -7.63
CA ASP A 272 17.16 -18.73 -9.07
C ASP A 272 16.02 -19.66 -9.49
N ARG A 273 14.95 -19.12 -10.01
CA ARG A 273 13.93 -19.89 -10.72
C ARG A 273 14.39 -20.01 -12.16
N ARG A 274 15.03 -21.16 -12.49
CA ARG A 274 15.28 -21.56 -13.87
C ARG A 274 13.98 -21.80 -14.64
#